data_bf3e1030bad123f9bb4be9d2a5cebde0
#
_entry.id   bf3e1030bad123f9bb4be9d2a5cebde0
#
_cell.length_a   1.000
_cell.length_b   1.000
_cell.length_c   1.000
_cell.angle_alpha   90.00
_cell.angle_beta   90.00
_cell.angle_gamma   90.00
#
_symmetry.space_group_name_H-M   'P 1'
#
loop_
_entity.id
_entity.type
_entity.pdbx_description
1 polymer ?
#
loop_
_entity_poly.entity_id
_entity_poly.type
_entity_poly.pdbx_seq_one_letter_code
_entity_poly.pdbx_strand_id
1 'polypeptide(L)'
;SAHNHNDLGLAVANTLAAIRAGVRQIEATINGIGERAGNASIEEVVMALRTRADAIPVSNGIVTQNILKTSRLLATITGFDVQPNKAIVGRNAFAHESGIHQDGVLKDKSTYEIMTPESVGWSTSSLVMGKHSGRAAFRDKLKAMGYEIGDNQLNDAFRRFKDLADRKKVVYDEDIVALVDDEVVRQNDRLKLVALTVATGMNTRPTASIALEVDGERREGVAAGDGAVDATFNALRQAFPHEVNLKLYAVQSVTGGTDAQARVTVRLEEAGKLVDGQGADTDTIVASARAYVHALNTVSYTHLRAHETKANL
;
A
#
# COMPACT_ATOMS: atom_id res chain seq x y z
N SER A 1 15.66 28.94 3.27
CA SER A 1 14.77 27.79 3.06
C SER A 1 13.33 28.20 2.86
N ALA A 2 12.51 27.33 2.28
CA ALA A 2 11.06 27.50 2.19
C ALA A 2 10.36 26.23 2.67
N HIS A 3 9.37 26.42 3.54
CA HIS A 3 8.46 25.39 4.04
C HIS A 3 7.01 25.90 3.84
N ASN A 4 6.20 25.15 3.10
CA ASN A 4 4.87 25.58 2.72
C ASN A 4 3.84 24.49 3.05
N HIS A 5 2.78 24.89 3.78
CA HIS A 5 1.61 24.05 4.02
C HIS A 5 0.60 24.14 2.87
N ASN A 6 -0.24 23.12 2.72
CA ASN A 6 -1.12 22.92 1.57
C ASN A 6 -2.61 23.23 1.84
N ASP A 7 -2.90 24.05 2.84
CA ASP A 7 -4.28 24.32 3.29
C ASP A 7 -5.21 24.87 2.18
N LEU A 8 -4.66 25.57 1.19
CA LEU A 8 -5.39 26.05 0.02
C LEU A 8 -5.00 25.34 -1.29
N GLY A 9 -4.25 24.23 -1.23
CA GLY A 9 -3.77 23.52 -2.41
C GLY A 9 -2.64 24.24 -3.16
N LEU A 10 -1.96 25.20 -2.54
CA LEU A 10 -0.98 26.09 -3.20
C LEU A 10 0.46 25.87 -2.73
N ALA A 11 0.74 24.85 -1.91
CA ALA A 11 2.06 24.62 -1.34
C ALA A 11 3.14 24.46 -2.42
N VAL A 12 2.88 23.67 -3.46
CA VAL A 12 3.82 23.45 -4.57
C VAL A 12 4.04 24.76 -5.35
N ALA A 13 2.97 25.48 -5.67
CA ALA A 13 3.05 26.75 -6.37
C ALA A 13 3.89 27.78 -5.60
N ASN A 14 3.66 27.90 -4.29
CA ASN A 14 4.40 28.79 -3.41
C ASN A 14 5.89 28.38 -3.32
N THR A 15 6.17 27.08 -3.26
CA THR A 15 7.54 26.55 -3.26
C THR A 15 8.26 26.88 -4.55
N LEU A 16 7.63 26.73 -5.70
CA LEU A 16 8.20 27.10 -6.99
C LEU A 16 8.42 28.62 -7.10
N ALA A 17 7.49 29.43 -6.59
CA ALA A 17 7.65 30.90 -6.51
C ALA A 17 8.84 31.28 -5.63
N ALA A 18 9.01 30.65 -4.49
CA ALA A 18 10.15 30.86 -3.59
C ALA A 18 11.49 30.49 -4.27
N ILE A 19 11.54 29.37 -5.02
CA ILE A 19 12.72 28.96 -5.78
C ILE A 19 13.06 30.04 -6.84
N ARG A 20 12.06 30.56 -7.57
CA ARG A 20 12.27 31.64 -8.52
C ARG A 20 12.75 32.96 -7.87
N ALA A 21 12.33 33.21 -6.64
CA ALA A 21 12.80 34.34 -5.82
C ALA A 21 14.20 34.14 -5.21
N GLY A 22 14.86 33.00 -5.47
CA GLY A 22 16.24 32.76 -5.03
C GLY A 22 16.42 31.77 -3.89
N VAL A 23 15.36 31.16 -3.36
CA VAL A 23 15.47 30.06 -2.37
C VAL A 23 16.16 28.86 -3.01
N ARG A 24 17.06 28.20 -2.25
CA ARG A 24 17.82 27.03 -2.71
C ARG A 24 17.68 25.81 -1.79
N GLN A 25 16.99 25.94 -0.68
CA GLN A 25 16.60 24.84 0.20
C GLN A 25 15.08 24.82 0.35
N ILE A 26 14.47 23.68 0.10
CA ILE A 26 13.04 23.47 0.30
C ILE A 26 12.80 22.35 1.31
N GLU A 27 11.75 22.48 2.09
CA GLU A 27 11.24 21.47 2.99
C GLU A 27 9.90 20.98 2.43
N ALA A 28 9.88 19.76 1.93
CA ALA A 28 8.75 19.14 1.26
C ALA A 28 8.64 17.68 1.68
N THR A 29 7.50 17.05 1.46
CA THR A 29 7.25 15.66 1.87
C THR A 29 6.84 14.79 0.69
N ILE A 30 7.16 13.50 0.76
CA ILE A 30 6.67 12.49 -0.18
C ILE A 30 5.15 12.46 -0.09
N ASN A 31 4.46 12.44 -1.24
CA ASN A 31 2.99 12.50 -1.36
C ASN A 31 2.34 13.75 -0.75
N GLY A 32 3.14 14.74 -0.33
CA GLY A 32 2.63 15.94 0.33
C GLY A 32 2.04 15.70 1.72
N ILE A 33 2.37 14.59 2.39
CA ILE A 33 1.85 14.32 3.74
C ILE A 33 2.31 15.38 4.75
N GLY A 34 1.55 15.55 5.82
CA GLY A 34 1.86 16.50 6.89
C GLY A 34 0.62 16.85 7.70
N GLU A 35 0.77 17.83 8.58
CA GLU A 35 -0.33 18.33 9.39
C GLU A 35 -1.42 18.98 8.51
N ARG A 36 -2.68 18.89 8.95
CA ARG A 36 -3.89 19.44 8.30
C ARG A 36 -4.02 18.95 6.85
N ALA A 37 -3.83 19.83 5.84
CA ALA A 37 -3.89 19.48 4.43
C ALA A 37 -2.54 19.03 3.84
N GLY A 38 -1.51 18.90 4.67
CA GLY A 38 -0.17 18.45 4.29
C GLY A 38 0.76 19.59 3.88
N ASN A 39 1.88 19.19 3.29
CA ASN A 39 2.98 20.07 2.86
C ASN A 39 3.11 20.10 1.33
N ALA A 40 4.09 20.83 0.84
CA ALA A 40 4.48 20.75 -0.56
C ALA A 40 4.90 19.33 -0.92
N SER A 41 4.36 18.80 -2.01
CA SER A 41 4.65 17.45 -2.52
C SER A 41 6.00 17.48 -3.26
N ILE A 42 6.98 16.71 -2.79
CA ILE A 42 8.33 16.75 -3.34
C ILE A 42 8.38 16.24 -4.79
N GLU A 43 7.61 15.21 -5.13
CA GLU A 43 7.52 14.68 -6.48
C GLU A 43 7.00 15.73 -7.47
N GLU A 44 6.05 16.55 -7.06
CA GLU A 44 5.49 17.63 -7.89
C GLU A 44 6.50 18.77 -8.09
N VAL A 45 7.19 19.18 -7.03
CA VAL A 45 8.23 20.21 -7.12
C VAL A 45 9.38 19.74 -8.01
N VAL A 46 9.90 18.53 -7.80
CA VAL A 46 11.03 17.98 -8.57
C VAL A 46 10.68 17.84 -10.04
N MET A 47 9.50 17.32 -10.35
CA MET A 47 9.10 17.14 -11.75
C MET A 47 8.76 18.47 -12.41
N ALA A 48 8.22 19.46 -11.70
CA ALA A 48 8.04 20.80 -12.22
C ALA A 48 9.39 21.46 -12.59
N LEU A 49 10.41 21.34 -11.76
CA LEU A 49 11.76 21.82 -12.05
C LEU A 49 12.37 21.13 -13.27
N ARG A 50 12.16 19.81 -13.41
CA ARG A 50 12.68 19.03 -14.52
C ARG A 50 11.99 19.37 -15.85
N THR A 51 10.65 19.46 -15.84
CA THR A 51 9.85 19.72 -17.05
C THR A 51 9.90 21.17 -17.49
N ARG A 52 10.17 22.10 -16.56
CA ARG A 52 10.24 23.55 -16.82
C ARG A 52 11.62 24.12 -16.53
N ALA A 53 12.68 23.36 -16.85
CA ALA A 53 14.06 23.85 -16.77
C ALA A 53 14.31 25.09 -17.64
N ASP A 54 13.49 25.29 -18.68
CA ASP A 54 13.45 26.49 -19.49
C ASP A 54 13.08 27.75 -18.69
N ALA A 55 12.13 27.63 -17.77
CA ALA A 55 11.60 28.75 -16.98
C ALA A 55 12.20 28.86 -15.57
N ILE A 56 12.69 27.73 -15.02
CA ILE A 56 13.27 27.65 -13.69
C ILE A 56 14.60 26.87 -13.79
N PRO A 57 15.71 27.54 -14.16
CA PRO A 57 16.98 26.90 -14.44
C PRO A 57 17.73 26.52 -13.13
N VAL A 58 17.15 25.65 -12.33
CA VAL A 58 17.76 25.07 -11.14
C VAL A 58 17.76 23.55 -11.22
N SER A 59 18.77 22.90 -10.65
CA SER A 59 18.90 21.45 -10.64
C SER A 59 18.81 20.90 -9.22
N ASN A 60 18.53 19.61 -9.12
CA ASN A 60 18.58 18.84 -7.89
C ASN A 60 19.14 17.44 -8.16
N GLY A 61 19.54 16.73 -7.11
CA GLY A 61 20.14 15.39 -7.22
C GLY A 61 19.15 14.23 -7.08
N ILE A 62 17.83 14.46 -7.14
CA ILE A 62 16.83 13.42 -6.95
C ILE A 62 16.75 12.53 -8.20
N VAL A 63 16.87 11.21 -8.00
CA VAL A 63 16.67 10.18 -9.04
C VAL A 63 15.17 9.99 -9.23
N THR A 64 14.62 10.62 -10.27
CA THR A 64 13.17 10.70 -10.48
C THR A 64 12.52 9.35 -10.73
N GLN A 65 13.23 8.35 -11.26
CA GLN A 65 12.76 6.98 -11.44
C GLN A 65 12.41 6.27 -10.13
N ASN A 66 12.89 6.76 -8.98
CA ASN A 66 12.54 6.23 -7.66
C ASN A 66 11.29 6.87 -7.06
N ILE A 67 10.71 7.89 -7.68
CA ILE A 67 9.56 8.65 -7.13
C ILE A 67 8.38 7.73 -6.84
N LEU A 68 7.94 6.95 -7.83
CA LEU A 68 6.79 6.05 -7.65
C LEU A 68 7.04 4.99 -6.57
N LYS A 69 8.23 4.37 -6.57
CA LYS A 69 8.62 3.37 -5.56
C LYS A 69 8.59 3.96 -4.15
N THR A 70 9.13 5.18 -3.99
CA THR A 70 9.16 5.86 -2.69
C THR A 70 7.76 6.27 -2.24
N SER A 71 6.92 6.77 -3.16
CA SER A 71 5.52 7.10 -2.89
C SER A 71 4.72 5.89 -2.41
N ARG A 72 4.86 4.75 -3.06
CA ARG A 72 4.21 3.48 -2.68
C ARG A 72 4.71 2.98 -1.33
N LEU A 73 6.03 2.99 -1.10
CA LEU A 73 6.61 2.60 0.18
C LEU A 73 6.05 3.43 1.34
N LEU A 74 5.95 4.76 1.16
CA LEU A 74 5.37 5.64 2.18
C LEU A 74 3.89 5.29 2.43
N ALA A 75 3.09 5.09 1.39
CA ALA A 75 1.69 4.70 1.51
C ALA A 75 1.54 3.38 2.29
N THR A 76 2.40 2.40 2.01
CA THR A 76 2.44 1.12 2.73
C THR A 76 2.77 1.29 4.21
N ILE A 77 3.81 2.08 4.54
CA ILE A 77 4.27 2.29 5.93
C ILE A 77 3.23 3.07 6.75
N THR A 78 2.63 4.10 6.16
CA THR A 78 1.74 5.02 6.89
C THR A 78 0.28 4.59 6.87
N GLY A 79 -0.12 3.74 5.93
CA GLY A 79 -1.52 3.41 5.65
C GLY A 79 -2.30 4.56 4.98
N PHE A 80 -1.62 5.65 4.56
CA PHE A 80 -2.23 6.73 3.79
C PHE A 80 -2.07 6.45 2.30
N ASP A 81 -3.17 6.07 1.65
CA ASP A 81 -3.15 5.81 0.21
C ASP A 81 -3.01 7.07 -0.62
N VAL A 82 -2.37 6.89 -1.77
CA VAL A 82 -2.26 7.93 -2.79
C VAL A 82 -3.59 8.04 -3.52
N GLN A 83 -4.13 9.27 -3.62
CA GLN A 83 -5.33 9.52 -4.41
C GLN A 83 -5.14 9.09 -5.88
N PRO A 84 -6.13 8.44 -6.51
CA PRO A 84 -6.00 7.95 -7.89
C PRO A 84 -5.59 9.02 -8.91
N ASN A 85 -6.06 10.24 -8.71
CA ASN A 85 -5.79 11.41 -9.56
C ASN A 85 -4.65 12.30 -9.07
N LYS A 86 -3.86 11.85 -8.06
CA LYS A 86 -2.69 12.63 -7.62
C LYS A 86 -1.69 12.75 -8.77
N ALA A 87 -1.17 13.96 -8.95
CA ALA A 87 -0.17 14.22 -9.97
C ALA A 87 1.04 13.27 -9.81
N ILE A 88 1.58 12.78 -10.92
CA ILE A 88 2.81 12.00 -11.05
C ILE A 88 2.69 10.56 -10.50
N VAL A 89 2.18 10.37 -9.29
CA VAL A 89 2.21 9.09 -8.57
C VAL A 89 0.84 8.41 -8.45
N GLY A 90 -0.25 9.10 -8.73
CA GLY A 90 -1.60 8.54 -8.74
C GLY A 90 -1.78 7.56 -9.90
N ARG A 91 -2.57 6.50 -9.71
CA ARG A 91 -2.77 5.45 -10.72
C ARG A 91 -3.33 5.96 -12.06
N ASN A 92 -4.02 7.11 -12.06
CA ASN A 92 -4.59 7.73 -13.25
C ASN A 92 -3.65 8.79 -13.87
N ALA A 93 -2.46 9.02 -13.30
CA ALA A 93 -1.57 10.12 -13.70
C ALA A 93 -1.16 10.06 -15.19
N PHE A 94 -1.10 8.84 -15.76
CA PHE A 94 -0.75 8.60 -17.17
C PHE A 94 -1.85 7.83 -17.92
N ALA A 95 -3.08 7.78 -17.39
CA ALA A 95 -4.20 7.10 -18.03
C ALA A 95 -4.94 8.04 -18.98
N HIS A 96 -5.14 7.59 -20.23
CA HIS A 96 -5.91 8.28 -21.26
C HIS A 96 -7.13 7.44 -21.66
N GLU A 97 -8.34 7.87 -21.28
CA GLU A 97 -9.59 7.17 -21.64
C GLU A 97 -10.25 7.73 -22.91
N SER A 98 -10.01 9.00 -23.24
CA SER A 98 -10.62 9.65 -24.39
C SER A 98 -9.98 9.22 -25.70
N GLY A 99 -10.80 8.77 -26.69
CA GLY A 99 -10.33 8.39 -28.04
C GLY A 99 -9.56 9.52 -28.76
N ILE A 100 -9.91 10.78 -28.55
CA ILE A 100 -9.19 11.94 -29.11
C ILE A 100 -7.80 12.05 -28.48
N HIS A 101 -7.68 11.82 -27.18
CA HIS A 101 -6.39 11.85 -26.49
C HIS A 101 -5.52 10.66 -26.92
N GLN A 102 -6.09 9.45 -27.07
CA GLN A 102 -5.37 8.28 -27.56
C GLN A 102 -4.85 8.49 -29.00
N ASP A 103 -5.65 9.06 -29.89
CA ASP A 103 -5.21 9.40 -31.27
C ASP A 103 -4.08 10.45 -31.28
N GLY A 104 -4.15 11.44 -30.39
CA GLY A 104 -3.10 12.45 -30.23
C GLY A 104 -1.78 11.84 -29.71
N VAL A 105 -1.83 10.98 -28.70
CA VAL A 105 -0.65 10.28 -28.14
C VAL A 105 -0.04 9.33 -29.18
N LEU A 106 -0.86 8.66 -30.01
CA LEU A 106 -0.37 7.80 -31.09
C LEU A 106 0.37 8.60 -32.19
N LYS A 107 -0.04 9.84 -32.45
CA LYS A 107 0.58 10.73 -33.44
C LYS A 107 1.84 11.38 -32.92
N ASP A 108 1.79 11.92 -31.72
CA ASP A 108 2.94 12.49 -31.01
C ASP A 108 2.71 12.46 -29.49
N LYS A 109 3.50 11.66 -28.80
CA LYS A 109 3.42 11.50 -27.34
C LYS A 109 3.59 12.84 -26.60
N SER A 110 4.41 13.75 -27.12
CA SER A 110 4.67 15.04 -26.50
C SER A 110 3.46 15.99 -26.47
N THR A 111 2.41 15.69 -27.26
CA THR A 111 1.21 16.54 -27.34
C THR A 111 0.41 16.55 -26.03
N TYR A 112 0.41 15.45 -25.27
CA TYR A 112 -0.35 15.31 -24.02
C TYR A 112 0.51 14.90 -22.82
N GLU A 113 1.75 14.46 -23.04
CA GLU A 113 2.65 13.99 -22.00
C GLU A 113 3.81 14.98 -21.81
N ILE A 114 3.73 15.81 -20.77
CA ILE A 114 4.83 16.70 -20.38
C ILE A 114 6.01 15.94 -19.74
N MET A 115 5.80 14.69 -19.39
CA MET A 115 6.78 13.74 -18.85
C MET A 115 6.38 12.32 -19.23
N THR A 116 7.34 11.40 -19.37
CA THR A 116 7.04 10.00 -19.66
C THR A 116 6.79 9.21 -18.37
N PRO A 117 5.95 8.15 -18.39
CA PRO A 117 5.74 7.28 -17.23
C PRO A 117 7.06 6.75 -16.65
N GLU A 118 7.98 6.31 -17.50
CA GLU A 118 9.29 5.75 -17.11
C GLU A 118 10.16 6.78 -16.38
N SER A 119 10.01 8.06 -16.72
CA SER A 119 10.80 9.13 -16.11
C SER A 119 10.56 9.29 -14.61
N VAL A 120 9.45 8.76 -14.10
CA VAL A 120 9.06 8.79 -12.69
C VAL A 120 8.91 7.40 -12.07
N GLY A 121 9.28 6.36 -12.79
CA GLY A 121 9.33 4.97 -12.31
C GLY A 121 8.10 4.13 -12.62
N TRP A 122 7.15 4.61 -13.45
CA TRP A 122 6.10 3.76 -14.00
C TRP A 122 6.70 2.83 -15.05
N SER A 123 6.34 1.56 -14.99
CA SER A 123 6.73 0.57 -15.99
C SER A 123 5.73 0.57 -17.13
N THR A 124 6.21 0.72 -18.38
CA THR A 124 5.41 0.50 -19.59
C THR A 124 5.34 -0.97 -19.99
N SER A 125 5.93 -1.87 -19.21
CA SER A 125 5.92 -3.30 -19.49
C SER A 125 4.49 -3.84 -19.40
N SER A 126 3.87 -4.05 -20.57
CA SER A 126 2.55 -4.65 -20.76
C SER A 126 2.51 -6.17 -20.53
N LEU A 127 3.37 -6.73 -19.69
CA LEU A 127 3.26 -8.13 -19.28
C LEU A 127 1.99 -8.27 -18.44
N VAL A 128 0.90 -8.57 -19.13
CA VAL A 128 -0.37 -8.95 -18.49
C VAL A 128 -0.12 -10.27 -17.77
N MET A 129 -0.14 -10.20 -16.43
CA MET A 129 0.02 -11.39 -15.60
C MET A 129 -1.33 -12.06 -15.38
N GLY A 130 -1.37 -13.39 -15.42
CA GLY A 130 -2.60 -14.13 -15.26
C GLY A 130 -2.36 -15.60 -14.92
N LYS A 131 -3.43 -16.39 -14.94
CA LYS A 131 -3.46 -17.81 -14.58
C LYS A 131 -2.34 -18.66 -15.22
N HIS A 132 -1.95 -18.35 -16.45
CA HIS A 132 -0.92 -19.11 -17.18
C HIS A 132 0.51 -18.55 -17.00
N SER A 133 0.68 -17.45 -16.29
CA SER A 133 2.00 -16.87 -16.04
C SER A 133 2.85 -17.77 -15.16
N GLY A 134 4.09 -18.00 -15.60
CA GLY A 134 5.06 -18.82 -14.87
C GLY A 134 5.82 -18.00 -13.80
N ARG A 135 6.50 -18.72 -12.88
CA ARG A 135 7.30 -18.12 -11.79
C ARG A 135 8.41 -17.17 -12.30
N ALA A 136 9.05 -17.51 -13.41
CA ALA A 136 10.11 -16.68 -14.00
C ALA A 136 9.52 -15.32 -14.46
N ALA A 137 8.39 -15.33 -15.19
CA ALA A 137 7.71 -14.12 -15.62
C ALA A 137 7.24 -13.26 -14.43
N PHE A 138 6.78 -13.89 -13.33
CA PHE A 138 6.39 -13.20 -12.11
C PHE A 138 7.60 -12.53 -11.44
N ARG A 139 8.75 -13.22 -11.34
CA ARG A 139 10.02 -12.65 -10.85
C ARG A 139 10.45 -11.44 -11.68
N ASP A 140 10.44 -11.57 -13.01
CA ASP A 140 10.85 -10.50 -13.91
C ASP A 140 9.92 -9.29 -13.82
N LYS A 141 8.62 -9.53 -13.66
CA LYS A 141 7.62 -8.49 -13.40
C LYS A 141 7.91 -7.75 -12.11
N LEU A 142 8.19 -8.47 -11.01
CA LEU A 142 8.54 -7.86 -9.72
C LEU A 142 9.81 -7.02 -9.82
N LYS A 143 10.85 -7.51 -10.51
CA LYS A 143 12.08 -6.74 -10.75
C LYS A 143 11.78 -5.46 -11.54
N ALA A 144 10.98 -5.55 -12.60
CA ALA A 144 10.57 -4.40 -13.39
C ALA A 144 9.79 -3.36 -12.55
N MET A 145 9.04 -3.81 -11.53
CA MET A 145 8.33 -2.97 -10.57
C MET A 145 9.22 -2.47 -9.42
N GLY A 146 10.51 -2.86 -9.40
CA GLY A 146 11.50 -2.43 -8.41
C GLY A 146 11.49 -3.22 -7.10
N TYR A 147 10.88 -4.42 -7.09
CA TYR A 147 10.92 -5.32 -5.94
C TYR A 147 12.06 -6.32 -6.07
N GLU A 148 12.92 -6.37 -5.06
CA GLU A 148 13.94 -7.40 -4.88
C GLU A 148 13.56 -8.24 -3.66
N ILE A 149 13.07 -9.46 -3.90
CA ILE A 149 12.64 -10.39 -2.85
C ILE A 149 13.42 -11.70 -2.97
N GLY A 150 13.70 -12.34 -1.83
CA GLY A 150 14.39 -13.62 -1.77
C GLY A 150 13.54 -14.78 -2.33
N ASP A 151 14.20 -15.90 -2.64
CA ASP A 151 13.52 -17.04 -3.29
C ASP A 151 12.35 -17.63 -2.49
N ASN A 152 12.42 -17.65 -1.17
CA ASN A 152 11.32 -18.12 -0.31
C ASN A 152 10.12 -17.19 -0.39
N GLN A 153 10.36 -15.88 -0.27
CA GLN A 153 9.32 -14.85 -0.41
C GLN A 153 8.70 -14.86 -1.81
N LEU A 154 9.53 -15.04 -2.84
CA LEU A 154 9.05 -15.17 -4.22
C LEU A 154 8.12 -16.38 -4.37
N ASN A 155 8.42 -17.52 -3.74
CA ASN A 155 7.59 -18.71 -3.81
C ASN A 155 6.23 -18.48 -3.14
N ASP A 156 6.21 -17.83 -1.98
CA ASP A 156 4.98 -17.55 -1.26
C ASP A 156 4.14 -16.49 -1.96
N ALA A 157 4.76 -15.41 -2.43
CA ALA A 157 4.10 -14.40 -3.26
C ALA A 157 3.55 -15.00 -4.57
N PHE A 158 4.31 -15.90 -5.22
CA PHE A 158 3.86 -16.56 -6.45
C PHE A 158 2.67 -17.51 -6.21
N ARG A 159 2.66 -18.26 -5.10
CA ARG A 159 1.51 -19.10 -4.74
C ARG A 159 0.25 -18.26 -4.58
N ARG A 160 0.34 -17.17 -3.82
CA ARG A 160 -0.78 -16.24 -3.60
C ARG A 160 -1.22 -15.53 -4.89
N PHE A 161 -0.26 -15.20 -5.77
CA PHE A 161 -0.57 -14.70 -7.10
C PHE A 161 -1.38 -15.71 -7.92
N LYS A 162 -1.05 -17.00 -7.87
CA LYS A 162 -1.81 -18.05 -8.57
C LYS A 162 -3.22 -18.18 -8.00
N ASP A 163 -3.36 -18.18 -6.68
CA ASP A 163 -4.66 -18.20 -6.00
C ASP A 163 -5.53 -17.00 -6.38
N LEU A 164 -4.91 -15.81 -6.48
CA LEU A 164 -5.59 -14.60 -6.94
C LEU A 164 -6.00 -14.70 -8.41
N ALA A 165 -5.10 -15.16 -9.28
CA ALA A 165 -5.35 -15.30 -10.72
C ALA A 165 -6.39 -16.39 -11.04
N ASP A 166 -6.63 -17.34 -10.13
CA ASP A 166 -7.73 -18.33 -10.25
C ASP A 166 -9.11 -17.72 -9.88
N ARG A 167 -9.12 -16.72 -9.00
CA ARG A 167 -10.35 -16.04 -8.54
C ARG A 167 -10.69 -14.79 -9.32
N LYS A 168 -9.70 -14.12 -9.88
CA LYS A 168 -9.81 -12.83 -10.55
C LYS A 168 -9.62 -12.98 -12.06
N LYS A 169 -10.53 -12.41 -12.84
CA LYS A 169 -10.51 -12.51 -14.31
C LYS A 169 -9.30 -11.80 -14.94
N VAL A 170 -8.89 -10.67 -14.37
CA VAL A 170 -7.72 -9.89 -14.80
C VAL A 170 -6.93 -9.47 -13.55
N VAL A 171 -5.62 -9.76 -13.51
CA VAL A 171 -4.72 -9.35 -12.45
C VAL A 171 -3.95 -8.11 -12.91
N TYR A 172 -4.06 -7.03 -12.16
CA TYR A 172 -3.37 -5.77 -12.41
C TYR A 172 -2.08 -5.66 -11.60
N ASP A 173 -1.23 -4.71 -11.97
CA ASP A 173 0.03 -4.46 -11.28
C ASP A 173 -0.18 -4.09 -9.80
N GLU A 174 -1.25 -3.36 -9.50
CA GLU A 174 -1.66 -3.00 -8.14
C GLU A 174 -2.01 -4.22 -7.28
N ASP A 175 -2.62 -5.25 -7.88
CA ASP A 175 -2.88 -6.51 -7.19
C ASP A 175 -1.59 -7.22 -6.81
N ILE A 176 -0.60 -7.21 -7.70
CA ILE A 176 0.72 -7.82 -7.46
C ILE A 176 1.46 -7.04 -6.36
N VAL A 177 1.43 -5.70 -6.41
CA VAL A 177 1.99 -4.84 -5.35
C VAL A 177 1.38 -5.17 -4.00
N ALA A 178 0.05 -5.26 -3.93
CA ALA A 178 -0.65 -5.58 -2.68
C ALA A 178 -0.25 -6.95 -2.11
N LEU A 179 -0.02 -7.95 -2.99
CA LEU A 179 0.45 -9.27 -2.57
C LEU A 179 1.87 -9.26 -2.03
N VAL A 180 2.77 -8.49 -2.67
CA VAL A 180 4.19 -8.46 -2.31
C VAL A 180 4.43 -7.60 -1.08
N ASP A 181 3.78 -6.46 -0.96
CA ASP A 181 3.86 -5.61 0.23
C ASP A 181 3.42 -6.38 1.48
N ASP A 182 2.36 -7.19 1.36
CA ASP A 182 1.87 -8.08 2.42
C ASP A 182 2.89 -9.20 2.77
N GLU A 183 3.68 -9.67 1.80
CA GLU A 183 4.67 -10.76 2.01
C GLU A 183 6.00 -10.25 2.57
N VAL A 184 6.48 -9.11 2.13
CA VAL A 184 7.76 -8.52 2.61
C VAL A 184 7.72 -8.24 4.12
N VAL A 185 6.53 -7.96 4.66
CA VAL A 185 6.33 -7.65 6.08
C VAL A 185 6.25 -8.92 6.97
N ARG A 186 5.93 -10.10 6.40
CA ARG A 186 5.61 -11.34 7.15
C ARG A 186 6.79 -12.23 7.55
N GLN A 187 8.02 -11.75 7.54
CA GLN A 187 9.21 -12.61 7.70
C GLN A 187 9.34 -13.38 9.04
N ASN A 188 8.55 -13.07 10.08
CA ASN A 188 8.64 -13.72 11.40
C ASN A 188 7.27 -13.86 12.10
N ASP A 189 6.24 -14.27 11.39
CA ASP A 189 4.89 -14.38 11.96
C ASP A 189 4.78 -15.51 12.97
N ARG A 190 4.62 -15.16 14.25
CA ARG A 190 4.25 -16.09 15.34
C ARG A 190 2.78 -16.54 15.21
N LEU A 191 1.92 -15.65 14.70
CA LEU A 191 0.51 -15.91 14.45
C LEU A 191 0.27 -16.03 12.95
N LYS A 192 -0.38 -17.15 12.56
CA LYS A 192 -0.82 -17.36 11.18
C LYS A 192 -2.31 -17.66 11.14
N LEU A 193 -3.02 -17.00 10.23
CA LEU A 193 -4.42 -17.33 9.96
C LEU A 193 -4.50 -18.63 9.15
N VAL A 194 -5.11 -19.66 9.75
CA VAL A 194 -5.26 -20.99 9.13
C VAL A 194 -6.62 -21.14 8.45
N ALA A 195 -7.70 -20.76 9.16
CA ALA A 195 -9.06 -20.82 8.63
C ALA A 195 -9.94 -19.72 9.19
N LEU A 196 -10.92 -19.31 8.41
CA LEU A 196 -11.96 -18.37 8.80
C LEU A 196 -13.28 -18.78 8.16
N THR A 197 -14.33 -18.88 8.98
CA THR A 197 -15.71 -19.04 8.51
C THR A 197 -16.57 -17.97 9.18
N VAL A 198 -17.36 -17.26 8.39
CA VAL A 198 -18.28 -16.23 8.89
C VAL A 198 -19.69 -16.53 8.40
N ALA A 199 -20.61 -16.60 9.35
CA ALA A 199 -22.04 -16.69 9.07
C ALA A 199 -22.68 -15.32 9.36
N THR A 200 -23.29 -14.74 8.33
CA THR A 200 -23.98 -13.44 8.43
C THR A 200 -25.25 -13.45 7.58
N GLY A 201 -26.21 -12.62 7.92
CA GLY A 201 -27.47 -12.52 7.19
C GLY A 201 -28.37 -11.43 7.76
N MET A 202 -29.47 -11.14 7.06
CA MET A 202 -30.47 -10.19 7.53
C MET A 202 -31.17 -10.76 8.78
N ASN A 203 -31.27 -9.95 9.83
CA ASN A 203 -31.92 -10.31 11.11
C ASN A 203 -31.25 -11.48 11.87
N THR A 204 -30.00 -11.80 11.58
CA THR A 204 -29.20 -12.76 12.33
C THR A 204 -27.99 -12.07 12.94
N ARG A 205 -27.61 -12.49 14.14
CA ARG A 205 -26.37 -11.98 14.74
C ARG A 205 -25.18 -12.62 14.04
N PRO A 206 -24.29 -11.83 13.42
CA PRO A 206 -23.10 -12.38 12.77
C PRO A 206 -22.23 -13.21 13.74
N THR A 207 -21.74 -14.33 13.27
CA THR A 207 -20.83 -15.20 14.01
C THR A 207 -19.61 -15.55 13.15
N ALA A 208 -18.45 -15.62 13.78
CA ALA A 208 -17.21 -16.05 13.13
C ALA A 208 -16.57 -17.19 13.90
N SER A 209 -16.01 -18.14 13.15
CA SER A 209 -15.13 -19.21 13.65
C SER A 209 -13.77 -19.04 12.99
N ILE A 210 -12.71 -19.01 13.79
CA ILE A 210 -11.35 -18.80 13.31
C ILE A 210 -10.41 -19.86 13.85
N ALA A 211 -9.45 -20.28 13.04
CA ALA A 211 -8.32 -21.09 13.46
C ALA A 211 -7.02 -20.31 13.19
N LEU A 212 -6.19 -20.20 14.21
CA LEU A 212 -4.85 -19.63 14.18
C LEU A 212 -3.81 -20.71 14.44
N GLU A 213 -2.64 -20.58 13.86
CA GLU A 213 -1.40 -21.22 14.32
C GLU A 213 -0.62 -20.17 15.12
N VAL A 214 -0.35 -20.46 16.39
CA VAL A 214 0.39 -19.60 17.32
C VAL A 214 1.62 -20.37 17.80
N ASP A 215 2.80 -19.91 17.39
CA ASP A 215 4.08 -20.60 17.70
C ASP A 215 4.06 -22.11 17.36
N GLY A 216 3.37 -22.48 16.27
CA GLY A 216 3.22 -23.87 15.81
C GLY A 216 2.04 -24.64 16.43
N GLU A 217 1.32 -24.08 17.41
CA GLU A 217 0.12 -24.68 18.01
C GLU A 217 -1.14 -24.13 17.37
N ARG A 218 -2.10 -25.00 17.06
CA ARG A 218 -3.42 -24.62 16.56
C ARG A 218 -4.32 -24.14 17.69
N ARG A 219 -4.88 -22.95 17.57
CA ARG A 219 -5.87 -22.37 18.48
C ARG A 219 -7.11 -21.96 17.71
N GLU A 220 -8.26 -22.12 18.33
CA GLU A 220 -9.54 -21.82 17.71
C GLU A 220 -10.35 -20.84 18.58
N GLY A 221 -11.15 -20.02 17.93
CA GLY A 221 -12.06 -19.09 18.58
C GLY A 221 -13.37 -18.98 17.81
N VAL A 222 -14.48 -18.85 18.54
CA VAL A 222 -15.82 -18.67 17.95
C VAL A 222 -16.52 -17.55 18.69
N ALA A 223 -16.89 -16.49 17.98
CA ALA A 223 -17.55 -15.34 18.60
C ALA A 223 -18.63 -14.76 17.71
N ALA A 224 -19.57 -14.07 18.36
CA ALA A 224 -20.55 -13.22 17.71
C ALA A 224 -20.11 -11.76 17.76
N GLY A 225 -20.65 -10.93 16.85
CA GLY A 225 -20.42 -9.51 16.81
C GLY A 225 -21.61 -8.74 16.26
N ASP A 226 -21.48 -7.40 16.22
CA ASP A 226 -22.50 -6.52 15.64
C ASP A 226 -22.47 -6.53 14.11
N GLY A 227 -21.32 -6.95 13.53
CA GLY A 227 -21.10 -7.15 12.10
C GLY A 227 -20.11 -8.30 11.84
N ALA A 228 -19.95 -8.69 10.57
CA ALA A 228 -19.04 -9.78 10.17
C ALA A 228 -17.59 -9.52 10.60
N VAL A 229 -17.12 -8.27 10.48
CA VAL A 229 -15.76 -7.86 10.90
C VAL A 229 -15.63 -7.90 12.42
N ASP A 230 -16.61 -7.37 13.16
CA ASP A 230 -16.59 -7.38 14.61
C ASP A 230 -16.61 -8.81 15.17
N ALA A 231 -17.47 -9.69 14.62
CA ALA A 231 -17.48 -11.10 14.96
C ALA A 231 -16.10 -11.76 14.72
N THR A 232 -15.44 -11.42 13.59
CA THR A 232 -14.12 -11.93 13.24
C THR A 232 -13.06 -11.46 14.23
N PHE A 233 -13.05 -10.18 14.60
CA PHE A 233 -12.08 -9.65 15.56
C PHE A 233 -12.32 -10.18 16.98
N ASN A 234 -13.56 -10.39 17.37
CA ASN A 234 -13.92 -11.03 18.63
C ASN A 234 -13.47 -12.52 18.67
N ALA A 235 -13.61 -13.24 17.55
CA ALA A 235 -13.13 -14.62 17.43
C ALA A 235 -11.58 -14.68 17.48
N LEU A 236 -10.88 -13.72 16.88
CA LEU A 236 -9.43 -13.57 16.98
C LEU A 236 -9.00 -13.34 18.44
N ARG A 237 -9.69 -12.44 19.15
CA ARG A 237 -9.40 -12.18 20.58
C ARG A 237 -9.63 -13.41 21.46
N GLN A 238 -10.61 -14.25 21.13
CA GLN A 238 -10.85 -15.49 21.84
C GLN A 238 -9.77 -16.54 21.56
N ALA A 239 -9.35 -16.71 20.29
CA ALA A 239 -8.30 -17.65 19.89
C ALA A 239 -6.91 -17.27 20.43
N PHE A 240 -6.64 -15.96 20.47
CA PHE A 240 -5.41 -15.36 20.98
C PHE A 240 -5.76 -14.16 21.88
N PRO A 241 -5.90 -14.36 23.22
CA PRO A 241 -6.20 -13.28 24.15
C PRO A 241 -5.13 -12.19 24.15
N HIS A 242 -5.56 -10.93 23.99
CA HIS A 242 -4.69 -9.75 23.96
C HIS A 242 -5.46 -8.49 24.37
N GLU A 243 -4.74 -7.48 24.85
CA GLU A 243 -5.29 -6.20 25.28
C GLU A 243 -4.84 -5.08 24.31
N VAL A 244 -5.37 -5.09 23.10
CA VAL A 244 -5.13 -4.03 22.13
C VAL A 244 -6.40 -3.26 21.84
N ASN A 245 -6.26 -1.95 21.56
CA ASN A 245 -7.33 -1.08 21.12
C ASN A 245 -7.25 -0.86 19.61
N LEU A 246 -8.35 -1.07 18.91
CA LEU A 246 -8.45 -0.74 17.50
C LEU A 246 -8.62 0.78 17.33
N LYS A 247 -7.64 1.43 16.70
CA LYS A 247 -7.64 2.90 16.46
C LYS A 247 -8.04 3.26 15.05
N LEU A 248 -7.77 2.39 14.07
CA LEU A 248 -8.13 2.59 12.68
C LEU A 248 -8.54 1.26 12.06
N TYR A 249 -9.61 1.29 11.31
CA TYR A 249 -10.01 0.25 10.37
C TYR A 249 -10.40 0.93 9.06
N ALA A 250 -9.62 0.68 8.02
CA ALA A 250 -9.84 1.26 6.70
C ALA A 250 -9.85 0.16 5.63
N VAL A 251 -10.83 0.22 4.75
CA VAL A 251 -10.99 -0.71 3.63
C VAL A 251 -10.93 0.07 2.33
N GLN A 252 -10.08 -0.39 1.42
CA GLN A 252 -9.91 0.24 0.11
C GLN A 252 -10.01 -0.82 -0.98
N SER A 253 -10.66 -0.47 -2.08
CA SER A 253 -10.64 -1.29 -3.27
C SER A 253 -9.35 -1.01 -4.04
N VAL A 254 -8.55 -2.05 -4.28
CA VAL A 254 -7.31 -1.95 -5.06
C VAL A 254 -7.62 -1.77 -6.54
N THR A 255 -8.69 -2.43 -7.01
CA THR A 255 -9.13 -2.40 -8.41
C THR A 255 -10.65 -2.31 -8.48
N GLY A 256 -11.24 -2.01 -9.66
CA GLY A 256 -12.68 -1.97 -9.88
C GLY A 256 -13.28 -3.36 -10.19
N GLY A 257 -14.60 -3.50 -10.02
CA GLY A 257 -15.36 -4.71 -10.36
C GLY A 257 -15.80 -5.49 -9.12
N THR A 258 -16.63 -6.51 -9.34
CA THR A 258 -17.17 -7.38 -8.26
C THR A 258 -16.14 -8.38 -7.73
N ASP A 259 -15.06 -8.59 -8.47
CA ASP A 259 -13.90 -9.42 -8.14
C ASP A 259 -12.70 -8.59 -7.65
N ALA A 260 -12.93 -7.31 -7.35
CA ALA A 260 -11.88 -6.40 -6.86
C ALA A 260 -11.21 -6.93 -5.59
N GLN A 261 -9.90 -6.83 -5.55
CA GLN A 261 -9.14 -7.08 -4.33
C GLN A 261 -9.35 -5.92 -3.36
N ALA A 262 -9.72 -6.23 -2.11
CA ALA A 262 -9.75 -5.27 -1.02
C ALA A 262 -8.40 -5.25 -0.31
N ARG A 263 -7.89 -4.05 -0.02
CA ARG A 263 -6.80 -3.81 0.93
C ARG A 263 -7.41 -3.28 2.23
N VAL A 264 -7.10 -3.92 3.33
CA VAL A 264 -7.51 -3.50 4.65
C VAL A 264 -6.30 -3.06 5.45
N THR A 265 -6.41 -1.90 6.09
CA THR A 265 -5.44 -1.38 7.05
C THR A 265 -6.07 -1.37 8.44
N VAL A 266 -5.39 -1.98 9.40
CA VAL A 266 -5.75 -2.01 10.81
C VAL A 266 -4.65 -1.31 11.60
N ARG A 267 -5.03 -0.36 12.48
CA ARG A 267 -4.11 0.24 13.45
C ARG A 267 -4.52 -0.17 14.85
N LEU A 268 -3.60 -0.83 15.55
CA LEU A 268 -3.78 -1.25 16.94
C LEU A 268 -2.91 -0.41 17.87
N GLU A 269 -3.44 -0.17 19.08
CA GLU A 269 -2.69 0.45 20.17
C GLU A 269 -2.54 -0.55 21.30
N GLU A 270 -1.30 -0.74 21.78
CA GLU A 270 -0.99 -1.48 22.99
C GLU A 270 0.02 -0.72 23.82
N ALA A 271 -0.30 -0.49 25.10
CA ALA A 271 0.55 0.25 26.05
C ALA A 271 1.06 1.61 25.49
N GLY A 272 0.22 2.35 24.77
CA GLY A 272 0.55 3.65 24.16
C GLY A 272 1.37 3.58 22.87
N LYS A 273 1.70 2.39 22.36
CA LYS A 273 2.36 2.20 21.06
C LYS A 273 1.33 1.89 19.99
N LEU A 274 1.47 2.54 18.85
CA LEU A 274 0.65 2.32 17.66
C LEU A 274 1.39 1.42 16.69
N VAL A 275 0.70 0.41 16.16
CA VAL A 275 1.19 -0.48 15.11
C VAL A 275 0.16 -0.61 14.01
N ASP A 276 0.63 -0.66 12.77
CA ASP A 276 -0.20 -0.86 11.60
C ASP A 276 -0.07 -2.29 11.09
N GLY A 277 -1.18 -2.87 10.68
CA GLY A 277 -1.24 -4.15 9.97
C GLY A 277 -2.02 -3.99 8.68
N GLN A 278 -1.59 -4.67 7.65
CA GLN A 278 -2.24 -4.68 6.35
C GLN A 278 -2.58 -6.10 5.91
N GLY A 279 -3.66 -6.25 5.18
CA GLY A 279 -4.08 -7.49 4.58
C GLY A 279 -4.80 -7.23 3.26
N ALA A 280 -4.61 -8.13 2.30
CA ALA A 280 -5.27 -8.05 1.01
C ALA A 280 -5.92 -9.39 0.65
N ASP A 281 -7.15 -9.33 0.16
CA ASP A 281 -7.89 -10.49 -0.39
C ASP A 281 -9.06 -9.97 -1.26
N THR A 282 -9.62 -10.84 -2.12
CA THR A 282 -10.88 -10.56 -2.80
C THR A 282 -12.08 -10.61 -1.84
N ASP A 283 -11.94 -11.34 -0.71
CA ASP A 283 -12.89 -11.30 0.40
C ASP A 283 -12.42 -10.28 1.44
N THR A 284 -13.24 -9.24 1.65
CA THR A 284 -12.95 -8.16 2.60
C THR A 284 -12.82 -8.65 4.03
N ILE A 285 -13.55 -9.70 4.44
CA ILE A 285 -13.47 -10.24 5.80
C ILE A 285 -12.16 -11.00 5.99
N VAL A 286 -11.74 -11.77 5.00
CA VAL A 286 -10.43 -12.44 5.00
C VAL A 286 -9.29 -11.41 5.02
N ALA A 287 -9.39 -10.35 4.21
CA ALA A 287 -8.44 -9.25 4.23
C ALA A 287 -8.37 -8.57 5.61
N SER A 288 -9.52 -8.37 6.28
CA SER A 288 -9.62 -7.80 7.62
C SER A 288 -8.94 -8.68 8.67
N ALA A 289 -9.21 -9.98 8.66
CA ALA A 289 -8.57 -10.93 9.57
C ALA A 289 -7.05 -10.96 9.39
N ARG A 290 -6.55 -10.96 8.14
CA ARG A 290 -5.12 -10.89 7.83
C ARG A 290 -4.48 -9.60 8.32
N ALA A 291 -5.13 -8.45 8.12
CA ALA A 291 -4.63 -7.17 8.58
C ALA A 291 -4.50 -7.13 10.11
N TYR A 292 -5.49 -7.67 10.82
CA TYR A 292 -5.48 -7.71 12.27
C TYR A 292 -4.38 -8.66 12.81
N VAL A 293 -4.25 -9.86 12.24
CA VAL A 293 -3.18 -10.84 12.60
C VAL A 293 -1.80 -10.23 12.33
N HIS A 294 -1.63 -9.52 11.21
CA HIS A 294 -0.39 -8.83 10.89
C HIS A 294 -0.05 -7.75 11.93
N ALA A 295 -1.00 -6.93 12.34
CA ALA A 295 -0.79 -5.94 13.40
C ALA A 295 -0.41 -6.60 14.74
N LEU A 296 -1.06 -7.72 15.11
CA LEU A 296 -0.71 -8.48 16.32
C LEU A 296 0.72 -9.06 16.27
N ASN A 297 1.17 -9.56 15.13
CA ASN A 297 2.55 -10.01 14.95
C ASN A 297 3.54 -8.86 15.17
N THR A 298 3.24 -7.66 14.66
CA THR A 298 4.09 -6.47 14.84
C THR A 298 4.16 -6.03 16.30
N VAL A 299 3.04 -6.06 17.05
CA VAL A 299 3.00 -5.78 18.48
C VAL A 299 3.88 -6.76 19.26
N SER A 300 3.71 -8.06 19.01
CA SER A 300 4.46 -9.13 19.71
C SER A 300 5.98 -9.01 19.51
N TYR A 301 6.42 -8.61 18.29
CA TYR A 301 7.83 -8.41 17.97
C TYR A 301 8.45 -7.21 18.72
N THR A 302 7.70 -6.13 18.91
CA THR A 302 8.18 -4.95 19.66
C THR A 302 8.38 -5.23 21.14
N HIS A 303 7.60 -6.16 21.72
CA HIS A 303 7.74 -6.56 23.12
C HIS A 303 8.99 -7.43 23.35
N LEU A 304 9.30 -8.36 22.47
CA LEU A 304 10.50 -9.21 22.59
C LEU A 304 11.79 -8.39 22.54
N ARG A 305 11.92 -7.43 21.61
CA ARG A 305 13.09 -6.52 21.56
C ARG A 305 13.23 -5.63 22.81
N ALA A 306 12.13 -5.19 23.41
CA ALA A 306 12.17 -4.40 24.63
C ALA A 306 12.63 -5.22 25.85
N HIS A 307 12.40 -6.54 25.87
CA HIS A 307 12.89 -7.43 26.91
C HIS A 307 14.36 -7.81 26.71
N GLU A 308 14.83 -8.04 25.49
CA GLU A 308 16.23 -8.34 25.19
C GLU A 308 17.16 -7.16 25.49
N THR A 309 16.72 -5.92 25.23
CA THR A 309 17.50 -4.72 25.56
C THR A 309 17.59 -4.45 27.07
N LYS A 310 16.60 -4.89 27.86
CA LYS A 310 16.65 -4.81 29.34
C LYS A 310 17.46 -5.92 30.00
N ALA A 311 17.65 -7.06 29.32
CA ALA A 311 18.47 -8.16 29.83
C ALA A 311 19.97 -8.01 29.52
N ASN A 312 20.35 -7.03 28.68
CA ASN A 312 21.73 -6.73 28.27
C ASN A 312 22.25 -5.38 28.84
N LEU A 313 21.55 -4.79 29.82
CA LEU A 313 21.96 -3.68 30.67
C LEU A 313 22.05 -4.14 32.12
#